data_9abd48a7376ad5f66de99550254da10c
#
_entry.id   9abd48a7376ad5f66de99550254da10c
#
_cell.length_a   1.000
_cell.length_b   1.000
_cell.length_c   1.000
_cell.angle_alpha   90.00
_cell.angle_beta   90.00
_cell.angle_gamma   90.00
#
_symmetry.space_group_name_H-M   'P 1'
#
loop_
_entity.id
_entity.type
_entity.pdbx_description
1 polymer ?
#
loop_
_entity_poly.entity_id
_entity_poly.type
_entity_poly.pdbx_seq_one_letter_code
_entity_poly.pdbx_strand_id
1 'polypeptide(L)'
;YYPGAIGYTLYYTTNFIFTGLAVALAFHARLFNIGGEGQAYVGGLGVGLVCLIFDQHVVGFLVTILAILGSVIFGAIWGIIPGYLQAKRGSHIVITTIMFNFIAAALMVYLLVNVIIEPGQMSPETRDFASGVGLVQIHILAKYLGLEMAMSPLNLSFIVALIVSVGFWFLVWRTKFGYEVRSLGHSETAAIYAGIKVSSTIIIVMAISGGLAGLVAINELLGVHNKLLLGFTAGYGFTGIAVALMGRNHPFGIFLASLLFGALYQGGTELDFEFSSITREMVLLIQGLIILFSGALAYICLL
;
A
#
# COMPACT_ATOMS: atom_id res chain seq x y z
N TYR A 1 12.95 -19.36 -17.61
CA TYR A 1 13.25 -18.85 -16.26
C TYR A 1 14.08 -17.57 -16.41
N TYR A 2 13.45 -16.41 -16.26
CA TYR A 2 14.16 -15.13 -16.26
C TYR A 2 14.82 -14.93 -14.88
N PRO A 3 16.14 -14.73 -14.80
CA PRO A 3 16.82 -14.66 -13.51
C PRO A 3 16.32 -13.54 -12.59
N GLY A 4 15.77 -12.47 -13.15
CA GLY A 4 15.18 -11.35 -12.41
C GLY A 4 13.74 -11.56 -11.93
N ALA A 5 13.02 -12.58 -12.41
CA ALA A 5 11.59 -12.77 -12.15
C ALA A 5 11.25 -12.86 -10.66
N ILE A 6 12.11 -13.49 -9.85
CA ILE A 6 11.92 -13.55 -8.40
C ILE A 6 11.99 -12.15 -7.77
N GLY A 7 12.95 -11.33 -8.20
CA GLY A 7 13.09 -9.96 -7.71
C GLY A 7 11.88 -9.09 -8.05
N TYR A 8 11.36 -9.20 -9.26
CA TYR A 8 10.13 -8.51 -9.67
C TYR A 8 8.91 -9.03 -8.89
N THR A 9 8.79 -10.34 -8.71
CA THR A 9 7.73 -10.93 -7.87
C THR A 9 7.74 -10.36 -6.46
N LEU A 10 8.90 -10.29 -5.81
CA LEU A 10 9.04 -9.74 -4.46
C LEU A 10 8.81 -8.24 -4.41
N TYR A 11 9.15 -7.51 -5.45
CA TYR A 11 8.84 -6.08 -5.59
C TYR A 11 7.32 -5.84 -5.60
N TYR A 12 6.54 -6.57 -6.43
CA TYR A 12 5.08 -6.47 -6.42
C TYR A 12 4.49 -6.96 -5.09
N THR A 13 5.04 -8.06 -4.54
CA THR A 13 4.65 -8.59 -3.23
C THR A 13 4.74 -7.52 -2.14
N THR A 14 5.75 -6.65 -2.17
CA THR A 14 5.94 -5.57 -1.21
C THR A 14 4.74 -4.61 -1.19
N ASN A 15 4.28 -4.17 -2.36
CA ASN A 15 3.10 -3.29 -2.48
C ASN A 15 1.84 -3.97 -1.95
N PHE A 16 1.66 -5.26 -2.27
CA PHE A 16 0.51 -6.03 -1.82
C PHE A 16 0.54 -6.33 -0.31
N ILE A 17 1.72 -6.46 0.31
CA ILE A 17 1.81 -6.55 1.78
C ILE A 17 1.31 -5.26 2.41
N PHE A 18 1.80 -4.09 1.99
CA PHE A 18 1.39 -2.82 2.57
C PHE A 18 -0.12 -2.57 2.44
N THR A 19 -0.66 -2.74 1.23
CA THR A 19 -2.10 -2.54 0.97
C THR A 19 -2.96 -3.61 1.63
N GLY A 20 -2.52 -4.87 1.63
CA GLY A 20 -3.20 -5.97 2.32
C GLY A 20 -3.30 -5.76 3.82
N LEU A 21 -2.21 -5.34 4.48
CA LEU A 21 -2.20 -5.00 5.90
C LEU A 21 -3.09 -3.79 6.21
N ALA A 22 -3.08 -2.77 5.34
CA ALA A 22 -3.94 -1.60 5.47
C ALA A 22 -5.42 -1.97 5.52
N VAL A 23 -5.86 -2.78 4.57
CA VAL A 23 -7.24 -3.27 4.49
C VAL A 23 -7.58 -4.21 5.65
N ALA A 24 -6.67 -5.14 5.99
CA ALA A 24 -6.87 -6.09 7.08
C ALA A 24 -7.09 -5.40 8.43
N LEU A 25 -6.37 -4.31 8.71
CA LEU A 25 -6.58 -3.55 9.96
C LEU A 25 -8.02 -3.02 10.04
N ALA A 26 -8.50 -2.42 8.97
CA ALA A 26 -9.86 -1.92 8.89
C ALA A 26 -10.89 -3.05 9.04
N PHE A 27 -10.67 -4.21 8.43
CA PHE A 27 -11.53 -5.39 8.56
C PHE A 27 -11.61 -5.91 10.00
N HIS A 28 -10.54 -5.87 10.76
CA HIS A 28 -10.59 -6.23 12.18
C HIS A 28 -11.52 -5.35 13.02
N ALA A 29 -11.80 -4.11 12.57
CA ALA A 29 -12.79 -3.21 13.15
C ALA A 29 -14.16 -3.28 12.44
N ARG A 30 -14.36 -4.24 11.54
CA ARG A 30 -15.55 -4.35 10.67
C ARG A 30 -15.76 -3.13 9.76
N LEU A 31 -14.67 -2.43 9.44
CA LEU A 31 -14.67 -1.32 8.50
C LEU A 31 -14.15 -1.80 7.15
N PHE A 32 -14.88 -1.55 6.08
CA PHE A 32 -14.44 -1.89 4.74
C PHE A 32 -13.78 -0.69 4.08
N ASN A 33 -12.45 -0.54 4.30
CA ASN A 33 -11.67 0.53 3.70
C ASN A 33 -11.31 0.19 2.24
N ILE A 34 -12.03 0.79 1.29
CA ILE A 34 -11.72 0.72 -0.15
C ILE A 34 -10.79 1.88 -0.57
N GLY A 35 -10.47 2.78 0.34
CA GLY A 35 -9.69 3.99 0.09
C GLY A 35 -8.18 3.80 -0.03
N GLY A 36 -7.69 2.56 0.00
CA GLY A 36 -6.25 2.26 -0.02
C GLY A 36 -5.51 2.86 -1.21
N GLU A 37 -6.16 2.95 -2.37
CA GLU A 37 -5.59 3.56 -3.58
C GLU A 37 -5.34 5.07 -3.39
N GLY A 38 -6.35 5.81 -2.95
CA GLY A 38 -6.22 7.25 -2.69
C GLY A 38 -5.29 7.56 -1.52
N GLN A 39 -5.27 6.71 -0.51
CA GLN A 39 -4.36 6.82 0.64
C GLN A 39 -2.90 6.62 0.20
N ALA A 40 -2.63 5.67 -0.70
CA ALA A 40 -1.31 5.48 -1.31
C ALA A 40 -0.90 6.67 -2.18
N TYR A 41 -1.83 7.21 -2.99
CA TYR A 41 -1.59 8.42 -3.80
C TYR A 41 -1.17 9.60 -2.94
N VAL A 42 -1.93 9.89 -1.88
CA VAL A 42 -1.62 11.02 -0.98
C VAL A 42 -0.38 10.72 -0.14
N GLY A 43 -0.12 9.45 0.21
CA GLY A 43 1.15 9.03 0.78
C GLY A 43 2.34 9.36 -0.13
N GLY A 44 2.19 9.14 -1.45
CA GLY A 44 3.19 9.53 -2.44
C GLY A 44 3.40 11.03 -2.56
N LEU A 45 2.34 11.81 -2.41
CA LEU A 45 2.47 13.27 -2.31
C LEU A 45 3.32 13.65 -1.11
N GLY A 46 3.15 12.97 0.04
CA GLY A 46 3.98 13.17 1.23
C GLY A 46 5.46 12.87 0.96
N VAL A 47 5.78 11.77 0.26
CA VAL A 47 7.15 11.47 -0.19
C VAL A 47 7.68 12.58 -1.09
N GLY A 48 6.93 12.92 -2.14
CA GLY A 48 7.35 13.91 -3.13
C GLY A 48 7.64 15.28 -2.51
N LEU A 49 6.74 15.78 -1.66
CA LEU A 49 6.92 17.08 -1.00
C LEU A 49 8.13 17.09 -0.08
N VAL A 50 8.32 16.05 0.73
CA VAL A 50 9.50 15.95 1.60
C VAL A 50 10.80 15.93 0.78
N CYS A 51 10.85 15.11 -0.27
CA CYS A 51 12.03 15.04 -1.12
C CYS A 51 12.30 16.39 -1.81
N LEU A 52 11.31 16.99 -2.46
CA LEU A 52 11.48 18.25 -3.19
C LEU A 52 11.91 19.42 -2.31
N ILE A 53 11.53 19.43 -1.02
CA ILE A 53 11.88 20.52 -0.09
C ILE A 53 13.27 20.31 0.53
N PHE A 54 13.61 19.06 0.89
CA PHE A 54 14.77 18.80 1.76
C PHE A 54 15.97 18.17 1.04
N ASP A 55 15.80 17.57 -0.14
CA ASP A 55 16.85 16.75 -0.78
C ASP A 55 18.12 17.52 -1.18
N GLN A 56 18.02 18.84 -1.37
CA GLN A 56 19.17 19.70 -1.69
C GLN A 56 19.85 20.31 -0.46
N HIS A 57 19.20 20.22 0.71
CA HIS A 57 19.65 20.89 1.93
C HIS A 57 20.04 19.92 3.05
N VAL A 58 19.58 18.67 2.98
CA VAL A 58 19.76 17.67 4.02
C VAL A 58 20.40 16.40 3.43
N VAL A 59 21.16 15.70 4.25
CA VAL A 59 21.80 14.43 3.85
C VAL A 59 20.75 13.43 3.37
N GLY A 60 20.96 12.80 2.21
CA GLY A 60 19.98 11.95 1.53
C GLY A 60 19.35 10.85 2.41
N PHE A 61 20.14 10.20 3.28
CA PHE A 61 19.63 9.21 4.23
C PHE A 61 18.55 9.78 5.19
N LEU A 62 18.77 11.00 5.72
CA LEU A 62 17.79 11.67 6.59
C LEU A 62 16.54 12.05 5.80
N VAL A 63 16.71 12.54 4.56
CA VAL A 63 15.56 12.83 3.68
C VAL A 63 14.76 11.57 3.40
N THR A 64 15.39 10.43 3.17
CA THR A 64 14.70 9.15 2.98
C THR A 64 13.86 8.77 4.20
N ILE A 65 14.39 8.92 5.42
CA ILE A 65 13.63 8.66 6.65
C ILE A 65 12.44 9.62 6.77
N LEU A 66 12.66 10.92 6.53
CA LEU A 66 11.60 11.92 6.57
C LEU A 66 10.54 11.66 5.49
N ALA A 67 10.93 11.19 4.31
CA ALA A 67 10.01 10.82 3.24
C ALA A 67 9.15 9.58 3.60
N ILE A 68 9.74 8.59 4.27
CA ILE A 68 8.99 7.44 4.81
C ILE A 68 7.95 7.93 5.84
N LEU A 69 8.33 8.80 6.76
CA LEU A 69 7.40 9.41 7.72
C LEU A 69 6.34 10.26 7.00
N GLY A 70 6.74 11.02 5.99
CA GLY A 70 5.84 11.79 5.14
C GLY A 70 4.75 10.91 4.49
N SER A 71 5.15 9.77 3.93
CA SER A 71 4.19 8.84 3.32
C SER A 71 3.16 8.32 4.31
N VAL A 72 3.61 7.93 5.51
CA VAL A 72 2.72 7.44 6.58
C VAL A 72 1.79 8.55 7.07
N ILE A 73 2.31 9.74 7.33
CA ILE A 73 1.53 10.87 7.87
C ILE A 73 0.47 11.32 6.86
N PHE A 74 0.84 11.52 5.60
CA PHE A 74 -0.10 11.97 4.56
C PHE A 74 -1.16 10.91 4.25
N GLY A 75 -0.78 9.63 4.17
CA GLY A 75 -1.72 8.53 4.04
C GLY A 75 -2.66 8.43 5.23
N ALA A 76 -2.15 8.59 6.46
CA ALA A 76 -2.95 8.60 7.68
C ALA A 76 -3.94 9.76 7.73
N ILE A 77 -3.51 10.98 7.42
CA ILE A 77 -4.39 12.17 7.36
C ILE A 77 -5.52 11.92 6.36
N TRP A 78 -5.20 11.37 5.18
CA TRP A 78 -6.21 11.04 4.18
C TRP A 78 -7.20 9.99 4.67
N GLY A 79 -6.74 8.98 5.41
CA GLY A 79 -7.58 7.96 6.03
C GLY A 79 -8.44 8.47 7.19
N ILE A 80 -7.96 9.48 7.96
CA ILE A 80 -8.71 10.09 9.05
C ILE A 80 -10.02 10.71 8.55
N ILE A 81 -10.05 11.32 7.38
CA ILE A 81 -11.23 12.05 6.88
C ILE A 81 -12.43 11.11 6.75
N PRO A 82 -12.39 10.02 5.97
CA PRO A 82 -13.51 9.08 5.91
C PRO A 82 -13.79 8.41 7.25
N GLY A 83 -12.76 8.14 8.07
CA GLY A 83 -12.92 7.63 9.43
C GLY A 83 -13.71 8.57 10.33
N TYR A 84 -13.42 9.86 10.30
CA TYR A 84 -14.16 10.88 11.04
C TYR A 84 -15.61 11.01 10.55
N LEU A 85 -15.83 11.02 9.23
CA LEU A 85 -17.17 11.08 8.65
C LEU A 85 -18.02 9.87 9.05
N GLN A 86 -17.44 8.67 9.06
CA GLN A 86 -18.11 7.47 9.57
C GLN A 86 -18.44 7.61 11.07
N ALA A 87 -17.45 7.96 11.89
CA ALA A 87 -17.54 7.92 13.36
C ALA A 87 -18.42 9.03 13.94
N LYS A 88 -18.50 10.20 13.31
CA LYS A 88 -19.16 11.40 13.83
C LYS A 88 -20.35 11.87 13.02
N ARG A 89 -20.44 11.52 11.75
CA ARG A 89 -21.50 11.97 10.83
C ARG A 89 -22.37 10.82 10.33
N GLY A 90 -22.04 9.56 10.66
CA GLY A 90 -22.82 8.39 10.23
C GLY A 90 -22.74 8.10 8.74
N SER A 91 -21.72 8.62 8.02
CA SER A 91 -21.54 8.34 6.60
C SER A 91 -21.13 6.88 6.40
N HIS A 92 -21.49 6.29 5.26
CA HIS A 92 -21.12 4.92 4.95
C HIS A 92 -19.65 4.86 4.50
N ILE A 93 -18.79 4.13 5.27
CA ILE A 93 -17.33 4.11 5.06
C ILE A 93 -16.94 3.72 3.63
N VAL A 94 -17.61 2.74 3.04
CA VAL A 94 -17.33 2.24 1.68
C VAL A 94 -17.51 3.37 0.65
N ILE A 95 -18.66 4.05 0.69
CA ILE A 95 -18.97 5.13 -0.25
C ILE A 95 -17.98 6.28 -0.09
N THR A 96 -17.73 6.67 1.17
CA THR A 96 -16.82 7.77 1.47
C THR A 96 -15.40 7.45 0.99
N THR A 97 -14.88 6.25 1.27
CA THR A 97 -13.52 5.89 0.87
C THR A 97 -13.36 5.77 -0.63
N ILE A 98 -14.37 5.28 -1.37
CA ILE A 98 -14.35 5.27 -2.84
C ILE A 98 -14.32 6.71 -3.39
N MET A 99 -15.16 7.61 -2.86
CA MET A 99 -15.17 9.01 -3.30
C MET A 99 -13.80 9.68 -3.05
N PHE A 100 -13.16 9.38 -1.91
CA PHE A 100 -11.85 9.91 -1.59
C PHE A 100 -10.73 9.36 -2.48
N ASN A 101 -10.88 8.21 -3.13
CA ASN A 101 -9.94 7.76 -4.17
C ASN A 101 -10.00 8.68 -5.40
N PHE A 102 -11.21 9.04 -5.86
CA PHE A 102 -11.38 9.96 -6.99
C PHE A 102 -10.87 11.37 -6.67
N ILE A 103 -11.12 11.85 -5.45
CA ILE A 103 -10.61 13.15 -5.00
C ILE A 103 -9.08 13.13 -4.94
N ALA A 104 -8.46 12.06 -4.42
CA ALA A 104 -7.00 11.91 -4.39
C ALA A 104 -6.40 11.91 -5.79
N ALA A 105 -7.00 11.16 -6.73
CA ALA A 105 -6.55 11.12 -8.12
C ALA A 105 -6.65 12.50 -8.79
N ALA A 106 -7.77 13.20 -8.64
CA ALA A 106 -7.97 14.55 -9.19
C ALA A 106 -6.99 15.57 -8.56
N LEU A 107 -6.79 15.50 -7.25
CA LEU A 107 -5.83 16.34 -6.53
C LEU A 107 -4.39 16.10 -7.05
N MET A 108 -4.00 14.85 -7.24
CA MET A 108 -2.67 14.51 -7.74
C MET A 108 -2.45 15.03 -9.16
N VAL A 109 -3.44 14.84 -10.05
CA VAL A 109 -3.38 15.40 -11.42
C VAL A 109 -3.22 16.91 -11.36
N TYR A 110 -4.03 17.61 -10.57
CA TYR A 110 -3.97 19.06 -10.45
C TYR A 110 -2.59 19.53 -9.96
N LEU A 111 -2.07 18.91 -8.91
CA LEU A 111 -0.77 19.29 -8.33
C LEU A 111 0.39 19.00 -9.30
N LEU A 112 0.42 17.83 -9.93
CA LEU A 112 1.50 17.45 -10.84
C LEU A 112 1.49 18.24 -12.15
N VAL A 113 0.32 18.67 -12.62
CA VAL A 113 0.22 19.43 -13.88
C VAL A 113 0.40 20.95 -13.66
N ASN A 114 -0.05 21.50 -12.52
CA ASN A 114 -0.12 22.95 -12.37
C ASN A 114 0.81 23.53 -11.30
N VAL A 115 1.28 22.71 -10.34
CA VAL A 115 1.98 23.24 -9.16
C VAL A 115 3.40 22.73 -9.04
N ILE A 116 3.63 21.43 -9.20
CA ILE A 116 4.92 20.78 -8.92
C ILE A 116 5.58 20.15 -10.15
N ILE A 117 5.02 20.41 -11.34
CA ILE A 117 5.63 19.99 -12.61
C ILE A 117 7.01 20.64 -12.78
N GLU A 118 7.94 19.88 -13.33
CA GLU A 118 9.24 20.45 -13.70
C GLU A 118 9.09 21.36 -14.94
N PRO A 119 9.59 22.61 -14.91
CA PRO A 119 9.48 23.52 -16.05
C PRO A 119 10.10 22.93 -17.31
N GLY A 120 9.33 22.88 -18.40
CA GLY A 120 9.78 22.35 -19.69
C GLY A 120 9.51 20.88 -19.93
N GLN A 121 8.97 20.14 -18.95
CA GLN A 121 8.51 18.77 -19.14
C GLN A 121 7.07 18.71 -19.66
N MET A 122 6.81 17.72 -20.55
CA MET A 122 5.45 17.42 -21.03
C MET A 122 4.75 16.37 -20.14
N SER A 123 5.50 15.49 -19.47
CA SER A 123 4.97 14.47 -18.58
C SER A 123 4.59 15.08 -17.23
N PRO A 124 3.44 14.73 -16.65
CA PRO A 124 3.01 15.19 -15.34
C PRO A 124 3.79 14.46 -14.23
N GLU A 125 5.02 14.88 -14.02
CA GLU A 125 5.96 14.33 -13.04
C GLU A 125 6.85 15.44 -12.46
N THR A 126 7.43 15.18 -11.30
CA THR A 126 8.38 16.10 -10.69
C THR A 126 9.79 15.89 -11.24
N ARG A 127 10.71 16.80 -10.92
CA ARG A 127 12.14 16.51 -11.11
C ARG A 127 12.55 15.26 -10.35
N ASP A 128 13.64 14.64 -10.79
CA ASP A 128 14.25 13.55 -10.04
C ASP A 128 14.71 14.02 -8.66
N PHE A 129 14.60 13.16 -7.66
CA PHE A 129 15.12 13.43 -6.32
C PHE A 129 16.65 13.45 -6.36
N ALA A 130 17.27 14.23 -5.48
CA ALA A 130 18.71 14.38 -5.46
C ALA A 130 19.44 13.05 -5.21
N SER A 131 20.65 12.92 -5.73
CA SER A 131 21.48 11.74 -5.55
C SER A 131 21.71 11.45 -4.06
N GLY A 132 21.47 10.19 -3.66
CA GLY A 132 21.57 9.74 -2.27
C GLY A 132 20.24 9.73 -1.51
N VAL A 133 19.16 10.23 -2.09
CA VAL A 133 17.78 10.01 -1.61
C VAL A 133 17.23 8.76 -2.27
N GLY A 134 16.59 7.89 -1.48
CA GLY A 134 15.94 6.69 -1.99
C GLY A 134 16.35 5.43 -1.23
N LEU A 135 15.70 4.33 -1.58
CA LEU A 135 15.96 3.00 -1.02
C LEU A 135 16.87 2.21 -1.95
N VAL A 136 17.97 1.70 -1.39
CA VAL A 136 18.95 0.91 -2.16
C VAL A 136 18.28 -0.36 -2.68
N GLN A 137 18.49 -0.65 -3.97
CA GLN A 137 18.05 -1.89 -4.60
C GLN A 137 18.88 -3.08 -4.09
N ILE A 138 18.23 -4.20 -3.84
CA ILE A 138 18.87 -5.36 -3.18
C ILE A 138 19.99 -5.96 -4.04
N HIS A 139 19.85 -5.93 -5.37
CA HIS A 139 20.93 -6.44 -6.25
C HIS A 139 22.23 -5.60 -6.14
N ILE A 140 22.13 -4.30 -5.86
CA ILE A 140 23.29 -3.44 -5.63
C ILE A 140 23.94 -3.83 -4.29
N LEU A 141 23.15 -4.04 -3.25
CA LEU A 141 23.64 -4.48 -1.94
C LEU A 141 24.28 -5.86 -2.02
N ALA A 142 23.66 -6.79 -2.74
CA ALA A 142 24.20 -8.15 -2.96
C ALA A 142 25.57 -8.11 -3.66
N LYS A 143 25.74 -7.23 -4.64
CA LYS A 143 27.02 -7.05 -5.33
C LYS A 143 28.13 -6.61 -4.38
N TYR A 144 27.84 -5.73 -3.41
CA TYR A 144 28.81 -5.35 -2.36
C TYR A 144 29.20 -6.53 -1.44
N LEU A 145 28.30 -7.51 -1.29
CA LEU A 145 28.53 -8.73 -0.52
C LEU A 145 29.17 -9.87 -1.35
N GLY A 146 29.52 -9.61 -2.62
CA GLY A 146 30.10 -10.62 -3.52
C GLY A 146 29.08 -11.62 -4.07
N LEU A 147 27.78 -11.35 -3.98
CA LEU A 147 26.70 -12.18 -4.50
C LEU A 147 26.22 -11.60 -5.85
N GLU A 148 26.24 -12.42 -6.89
CA GLU A 148 25.68 -12.06 -8.20
C GLU A 148 24.16 -12.28 -8.18
N MET A 149 23.41 -11.19 -8.15
CA MET A 149 21.94 -11.19 -8.33
C MET A 149 21.56 -10.50 -9.62
N ALA A 150 20.55 -11.04 -10.31
CA ALA A 150 19.99 -10.39 -11.49
C ALA A 150 19.41 -9.02 -11.15
N MET A 151 19.52 -8.08 -12.06
CA MET A 151 18.93 -6.75 -11.90
C MET A 151 17.42 -6.86 -11.72
N SER A 152 16.92 -6.21 -10.67
CA SER A 152 15.49 -6.18 -10.36
C SER A 152 15.16 -4.92 -9.55
N PRO A 153 13.90 -4.45 -9.58
CA PRO A 153 13.46 -3.29 -8.81
C PRO A 153 13.31 -3.56 -7.30
N LEU A 154 13.56 -4.80 -6.87
CA LEU A 154 13.49 -5.18 -5.46
C LEU A 154 14.46 -4.31 -4.64
N ASN A 155 13.94 -3.65 -3.63
CA ASN A 155 14.67 -2.71 -2.79
C ASN A 155 14.40 -2.93 -1.29
N LEU A 156 15.02 -2.12 -0.43
CA LEU A 156 14.92 -2.25 1.02
C LEU A 156 13.48 -2.12 1.57
N SER A 157 12.51 -1.61 0.81
CA SER A 157 11.12 -1.56 1.23
C SER A 157 10.51 -2.93 1.52
N PHE A 158 11.03 -4.00 0.89
CA PHE A 158 10.62 -5.38 1.20
C PHE A 158 10.95 -5.75 2.66
N ILE A 159 12.11 -5.36 3.14
CA ILE A 159 12.49 -5.58 4.56
C ILE A 159 11.58 -4.74 5.46
N VAL A 160 11.29 -3.50 5.08
CA VAL A 160 10.33 -2.66 5.81
C VAL A 160 8.96 -3.32 5.86
N ALA A 161 8.47 -3.91 4.74
CA ALA A 161 7.20 -4.61 4.70
C ALA A 161 7.14 -5.82 5.64
N LEU A 162 8.23 -6.57 5.75
CA LEU A 162 8.32 -7.68 6.71
C LEU A 162 8.29 -7.18 8.16
N ILE A 163 9.04 -6.12 8.48
CA ILE A 163 9.03 -5.50 9.81
C ILE A 163 7.64 -4.97 10.16
N VAL A 164 6.98 -4.29 9.21
CA VAL A 164 5.62 -3.77 9.36
C VAL A 164 4.63 -4.91 9.56
N SER A 165 4.80 -6.06 8.87
CA SER A 165 3.95 -7.24 9.06
C SER A 165 4.06 -7.82 10.48
N VAL A 166 5.27 -7.88 11.03
CA VAL A 166 5.49 -8.31 12.43
C VAL A 166 4.91 -7.28 13.39
N GLY A 167 5.13 -5.98 13.14
CA GLY A 167 4.55 -4.88 13.93
C GLY A 167 3.01 -4.92 13.91
N PHE A 168 2.42 -5.20 12.76
CA PHE A 168 0.97 -5.38 12.61
C PHE A 168 0.46 -6.56 13.47
N TRP A 169 1.14 -7.71 13.41
CA TRP A 169 0.79 -8.84 14.27
C TRP A 169 0.83 -8.46 15.75
N PHE A 170 1.90 -7.79 16.17
CA PHE A 170 2.03 -7.33 17.55
C PHE A 170 0.91 -6.34 17.91
N LEU A 171 0.66 -5.34 17.06
CA LEU A 171 -0.39 -4.33 17.26
C LEU A 171 -1.77 -4.97 17.46
N VAL A 172 -2.16 -5.88 16.57
CA VAL A 172 -3.51 -6.44 16.56
C VAL A 172 -3.70 -7.48 17.67
N TRP A 173 -2.70 -8.34 17.95
CA TRP A 173 -2.88 -9.47 18.88
C TRP A 173 -2.27 -9.27 20.27
N ARG A 174 -1.34 -8.34 20.45
CA ARG A 174 -0.58 -8.17 21.68
C ARG A 174 -0.80 -6.84 22.39
N THR A 175 -1.57 -5.91 21.81
CA THR A 175 -1.82 -4.59 22.44
C THR A 175 -3.26 -4.44 22.90
N LYS A 176 -3.48 -3.48 23.84
CA LYS A 176 -4.81 -3.05 24.29
C LYS A 176 -5.61 -2.49 23.11
N PHE A 177 -4.98 -1.68 22.25
CA PHE A 177 -5.62 -1.12 21.07
C PHE A 177 -6.10 -2.23 20.12
N GLY A 178 -5.30 -3.26 19.85
CA GLY A 178 -5.71 -4.40 19.04
C GLY A 178 -6.90 -5.16 19.65
N TYR A 179 -6.96 -5.26 20.96
CA TYR A 179 -8.15 -5.82 21.63
C TYR A 179 -9.39 -4.95 21.38
N GLU A 180 -9.28 -3.61 21.54
CA GLU A 180 -10.38 -2.66 21.28
C GLU A 180 -10.88 -2.77 19.83
N VAL A 181 -9.96 -2.85 18.85
CA VAL A 181 -10.26 -3.01 17.42
C VAL A 181 -11.03 -4.30 17.16
N ARG A 182 -10.55 -5.44 17.68
CA ARG A 182 -11.22 -6.74 17.48
C ARG A 182 -12.56 -6.81 18.21
N SER A 183 -12.67 -6.25 19.41
CA SER A 183 -13.92 -6.16 20.16
C SER A 183 -14.97 -5.37 19.38
N LEU A 184 -14.58 -4.22 18.82
CA LEU A 184 -15.44 -3.41 17.95
C LEU A 184 -15.90 -4.20 16.72
N GLY A 185 -15.00 -4.95 16.10
CA GLY A 185 -15.31 -5.78 14.93
C GLY A 185 -16.26 -6.93 15.23
N HIS A 186 -16.25 -7.48 16.45
CA HIS A 186 -17.20 -8.51 16.85
C HIS A 186 -18.60 -7.95 17.18
N SER A 187 -18.65 -6.90 18.01
CA SER A 187 -19.92 -6.26 18.39
C SER A 187 -19.68 -4.85 18.90
N GLU A 188 -20.26 -3.87 18.22
CA GLU A 188 -20.18 -2.46 18.63
C GLU A 188 -20.84 -2.25 20.01
N THR A 189 -21.99 -2.89 20.25
CA THR A 189 -22.70 -2.80 21.54
C THR A 189 -21.84 -3.36 22.67
N ALA A 190 -21.24 -4.53 22.50
CA ALA A 190 -20.36 -5.11 23.50
C ALA A 190 -19.11 -4.25 23.75
N ALA A 191 -18.55 -3.63 22.71
CA ALA A 191 -17.42 -2.71 22.83
C ALA A 191 -17.79 -1.47 23.69
N ILE A 192 -18.97 -0.90 23.49
CA ILE A 192 -19.48 0.20 24.30
C ILE A 192 -19.63 -0.20 25.77
N TYR A 193 -20.23 -1.36 26.05
CA TYR A 193 -20.36 -1.88 27.42
C TYR A 193 -19.01 -2.14 28.09
N ALA A 194 -17.98 -2.52 27.31
CA ALA A 194 -16.61 -2.66 27.78
C ALA A 194 -15.87 -1.32 27.97
N GLY A 195 -16.52 -0.17 27.75
CA GLY A 195 -15.96 1.16 27.90
C GLY A 195 -15.06 1.63 26.76
N ILE A 196 -15.12 0.95 25.59
CA ILE A 196 -14.33 1.30 24.41
C ILE A 196 -14.96 2.52 23.73
N LYS A 197 -14.14 3.51 23.42
CA LYS A 197 -14.55 4.73 22.70
C LYS A 197 -14.63 4.45 21.19
N VAL A 198 -15.74 3.88 20.73
CA VAL A 198 -15.95 3.43 19.34
C VAL A 198 -15.53 4.48 18.31
N SER A 199 -16.00 5.73 18.44
CA SER A 199 -15.66 6.80 17.49
C SER A 199 -14.16 7.06 17.39
N SER A 200 -13.43 7.04 18.51
CA SER A 200 -11.99 7.24 18.53
C SER A 200 -11.27 6.06 17.90
N THR A 201 -11.71 4.83 18.22
CA THR A 201 -11.13 3.60 17.65
C THR A 201 -11.29 3.56 16.13
N ILE A 202 -12.47 3.92 15.59
CA ILE A 202 -12.70 4.00 14.13
C ILE A 202 -11.72 4.98 13.47
N ILE A 203 -11.57 6.18 14.02
CA ILE A 203 -10.69 7.21 13.45
C ILE A 203 -9.23 6.75 13.46
N ILE A 204 -8.77 6.17 14.58
CA ILE A 204 -7.38 5.70 14.70
C ILE A 204 -7.12 4.51 13.78
N VAL A 205 -8.07 3.56 13.66
CA VAL A 205 -7.96 2.43 12.73
C VAL A 205 -7.81 2.94 11.30
N MET A 206 -8.64 3.90 10.89
CA MET A 206 -8.57 4.47 9.54
C MET A 206 -7.30 5.28 9.31
N ALA A 207 -6.78 5.96 10.35
CA ALA A 207 -5.49 6.64 10.27
C ALA A 207 -4.33 5.66 10.04
N ILE A 208 -4.25 4.60 10.85
CA ILE A 208 -3.19 3.59 10.71
C ILE A 208 -3.33 2.84 9.38
N SER A 209 -4.57 2.48 8.98
CA SER A 209 -4.84 1.87 7.68
C SER A 209 -4.36 2.74 6.53
N GLY A 210 -4.68 4.05 6.57
CA GLY A 210 -4.19 5.00 5.57
C GLY A 210 -2.67 5.16 5.56
N GLY A 211 -2.05 5.18 6.73
CA GLY A 211 -0.59 5.23 6.85
C GLY A 211 0.09 3.99 6.27
N LEU A 212 -0.46 2.79 6.50
CA LEU A 212 0.02 1.54 5.91
C LEU A 212 -0.11 1.54 4.38
N ALA A 213 -1.24 2.00 3.84
CA ALA A 213 -1.43 2.13 2.40
C ALA A 213 -0.44 3.15 1.81
N GLY A 214 -0.16 4.25 2.51
CA GLY A 214 0.83 5.26 2.11
C GLY A 214 2.23 4.68 1.89
N LEU A 215 2.61 3.62 2.62
CA LEU A 215 3.92 2.96 2.47
C LEU A 215 4.16 2.35 1.07
N VAL A 216 3.14 2.16 0.24
CA VAL A 216 3.33 1.80 -1.18
C VAL A 216 4.26 2.79 -1.88
N ALA A 217 4.13 4.07 -1.54
CA ALA A 217 4.92 5.13 -2.15
C ALA A 217 6.43 4.99 -1.88
N ILE A 218 6.85 4.38 -0.78
CA ILE A 218 8.29 4.19 -0.53
C ILE A 218 8.89 3.15 -1.47
N ASN A 219 8.13 2.10 -1.81
CA ASN A 219 8.58 1.09 -2.75
C ASN A 219 8.67 1.65 -4.18
N GLU A 220 7.64 2.38 -4.60
CA GLU A 220 7.54 2.92 -5.96
C GLU A 220 8.45 4.14 -6.16
N LEU A 221 8.30 5.16 -5.31
CA LEU A 221 8.94 6.45 -5.54
C LEU A 221 10.38 6.50 -5.03
N LEU A 222 10.67 5.94 -3.83
CA LEU A 222 12.02 5.91 -3.27
C LEU A 222 12.84 4.71 -3.74
N GLY A 223 12.18 3.62 -4.14
CA GLY A 223 12.86 2.38 -4.54
C GLY A 223 13.12 2.27 -6.04
N VAL A 224 12.29 2.89 -6.89
CA VAL A 224 12.34 2.67 -8.34
C VAL A 224 12.35 3.98 -9.12
N HIS A 225 11.33 4.83 -8.97
CA HIS A 225 11.14 5.97 -9.86
C HIS A 225 12.00 7.18 -9.53
N ASN A 226 12.40 7.36 -8.27
CA ASN A 226 13.15 8.51 -7.74
C ASN A 226 12.52 9.88 -8.08
N LYS A 227 11.23 9.91 -8.33
CA LYS A 227 10.40 11.08 -8.59
C LYS A 227 8.94 10.78 -8.33
N LEU A 228 8.12 11.81 -8.17
CA LEU A 228 6.67 11.66 -8.07
C LEU A 228 6.06 11.76 -9.47
N LEU A 229 5.25 10.77 -9.83
CA LEU A 229 4.59 10.67 -11.14
C LEU A 229 3.14 10.19 -11.01
N LEU A 230 2.34 10.44 -12.04
CA LEU A 230 0.96 9.93 -12.11
C LEU A 230 0.96 8.42 -12.28
N GLY A 231 -0.03 7.76 -11.65
CA GLY A 231 -0.29 6.33 -11.87
C GLY A 231 0.65 5.37 -11.16
N PHE A 232 1.57 5.85 -10.31
CA PHE A 232 2.53 4.99 -9.61
C PHE A 232 1.87 3.92 -8.73
N THR A 233 0.64 4.13 -8.28
CA THR A 233 -0.09 3.18 -7.43
C THR A 233 -0.64 1.99 -8.19
N ALA A 234 -0.78 2.08 -9.51
CA ALA A 234 -1.14 1.00 -10.45
C ALA A 234 -2.31 0.09 -9.99
N GLY A 235 -3.20 0.57 -9.13
CA GLY A 235 -4.33 -0.19 -8.58
C GLY A 235 -3.96 -1.13 -7.42
N TYR A 236 -2.77 -1.02 -6.85
CA TYR A 236 -2.34 -1.87 -5.73
C TYR A 236 -3.26 -1.76 -4.51
N GLY A 237 -3.87 -0.59 -4.28
CA GLY A 237 -4.84 -0.40 -3.20
C GLY A 237 -6.08 -1.28 -3.35
N PHE A 238 -6.56 -1.47 -4.57
CA PHE A 238 -7.71 -2.35 -4.84
C PHE A 238 -7.32 -3.82 -4.76
N THR A 239 -6.17 -4.21 -5.33
CA THR A 239 -5.66 -5.58 -5.24
C THR A 239 -5.38 -5.98 -3.78
N GLY A 240 -4.97 -5.03 -2.93
CA GLY A 240 -4.78 -5.24 -1.50
C GLY A 240 -6.04 -5.73 -0.77
N ILE A 241 -7.24 -5.40 -1.26
CA ILE A 241 -8.50 -5.92 -0.70
C ILE A 241 -8.57 -7.44 -0.90
N ALA A 242 -8.26 -7.88 -2.11
CA ALA A 242 -8.23 -9.31 -2.44
C ALA A 242 -7.18 -10.07 -1.63
N VAL A 243 -5.99 -9.48 -1.51
CA VAL A 243 -4.89 -10.04 -0.71
C VAL A 243 -5.28 -10.17 0.77
N ALA A 244 -5.92 -9.14 1.35
CA ALA A 244 -6.38 -9.17 2.74
C ALA A 244 -7.42 -10.28 2.97
N LEU A 245 -8.41 -10.39 2.07
CA LEU A 245 -9.46 -11.41 2.15
C LEU A 245 -8.89 -12.82 1.98
N MET A 246 -8.05 -13.05 0.97
CA MET A 246 -7.40 -14.33 0.75
C MET A 246 -6.49 -14.71 1.91
N GLY A 247 -5.76 -13.74 2.47
CA GLY A 247 -4.91 -13.89 3.64
C GLY A 247 -5.67 -13.99 4.96
N ARG A 248 -7.04 -13.99 4.94
CA ARG A 248 -7.92 -14.03 6.11
C ARG A 248 -7.57 -12.96 7.16
N ASN A 249 -7.13 -11.80 6.71
CA ASN A 249 -6.72 -10.66 7.52
C ASN A 249 -5.59 -10.99 8.55
N HIS A 250 -4.88 -12.11 8.37
CA HIS A 250 -3.74 -12.49 9.20
C HIS A 250 -2.43 -12.17 8.48
N PRO A 251 -1.42 -11.52 9.10
CA PRO A 251 -0.23 -11.05 8.40
C PRO A 251 0.55 -12.16 7.69
N PHE A 252 0.63 -13.36 8.26
CA PHE A 252 1.25 -14.48 7.57
C PHE A 252 0.46 -14.92 6.33
N GLY A 253 -0.88 -14.96 6.42
CA GLY A 253 -1.75 -15.23 5.27
C GLY A 253 -1.65 -14.15 4.20
N ILE A 254 -1.58 -12.87 4.61
CA ILE A 254 -1.38 -11.72 3.72
C ILE A 254 -0.04 -11.84 3.00
N PHE A 255 1.03 -12.23 3.69
CA PHE A 255 2.34 -12.46 3.06
C PHE A 255 2.27 -13.53 1.97
N LEU A 256 1.63 -14.69 2.24
CA LEU A 256 1.47 -15.76 1.25
C LEU A 256 0.57 -15.34 0.09
N ALA A 257 -0.53 -14.66 0.37
CA ALA A 257 -1.41 -14.12 -0.66
C ALA A 257 -0.69 -13.06 -1.52
N SER A 258 0.08 -12.18 -0.90
CA SER A 258 0.90 -11.18 -1.61
C SER A 258 1.93 -11.82 -2.53
N LEU A 259 2.57 -12.91 -2.11
CA LEU A 259 3.49 -13.68 -2.97
C LEU A 259 2.76 -14.27 -4.18
N LEU A 260 1.59 -14.85 -3.98
CA LEU A 260 0.78 -15.39 -5.08
C LEU A 260 0.41 -14.28 -6.06
N PHE A 261 -0.14 -13.15 -5.57
CA PHE A 261 -0.51 -12.03 -6.44
C PHE A 261 0.69 -11.37 -7.11
N GLY A 262 1.84 -11.27 -6.40
CA GLY A 262 3.10 -10.79 -6.98
C GLY A 262 3.58 -11.68 -8.12
N ALA A 263 3.51 -13.00 -7.96
CA ALA A 263 3.87 -13.96 -8.99
C ALA A 263 2.90 -13.90 -10.20
N LEU A 264 1.59 -13.77 -9.95
CA LEU A 264 0.58 -13.61 -11.01
C LEU A 264 0.77 -12.29 -11.76
N TYR A 265 1.08 -11.20 -11.04
CA TYR A 265 1.29 -9.89 -11.66
C TYR A 265 2.55 -9.91 -12.54
N GLN A 266 3.66 -10.45 -12.03
CA GLN A 266 4.90 -10.60 -12.79
C GLN A 266 4.72 -11.54 -13.98
N GLY A 267 4.14 -12.73 -13.77
CA GLY A 267 3.87 -13.67 -14.86
C GLY A 267 2.96 -13.09 -15.94
N GLY A 268 1.97 -12.29 -15.53
CA GLY A 268 1.11 -11.58 -16.47
C GLY A 268 1.84 -10.54 -17.31
N THR A 269 2.76 -9.81 -16.71
CA THR A 269 3.60 -8.83 -17.44
C THR A 269 4.53 -9.53 -18.45
N GLU A 270 5.10 -10.66 -18.10
CA GLU A 270 5.93 -11.47 -19.00
C GLU A 270 5.10 -12.04 -20.17
N LEU A 271 3.89 -12.53 -19.88
CA LEU A 271 3.00 -13.07 -20.90
C LEU A 271 2.53 -11.99 -21.89
N ASP A 272 2.22 -10.78 -21.41
CA ASP A 272 1.86 -9.64 -22.26
C ASP A 272 3.02 -9.24 -23.17
N PHE A 273 4.26 -9.35 -22.69
CA PHE A 273 5.46 -9.05 -23.47
C PHE A 273 5.77 -10.14 -24.51
N GLU A 274 5.65 -11.43 -24.16
CA GLU A 274 5.98 -12.55 -25.06
C GLU A 274 4.86 -12.86 -26.07
N PHE A 275 3.61 -12.68 -25.67
CA PHE A 275 2.44 -13.06 -26.47
C PHE A 275 1.51 -11.87 -26.68
N SER A 276 1.54 -11.28 -27.87
CA SER A 276 0.66 -10.14 -28.24
C SER A 276 -0.85 -10.46 -28.18
N SER A 277 -1.22 -11.74 -28.05
CA SER A 277 -2.60 -12.19 -27.89
C SER A 277 -3.08 -12.24 -26.43
N ILE A 278 -2.17 -12.15 -25.46
CA ILE A 278 -2.49 -12.15 -24.03
C ILE A 278 -2.30 -10.74 -23.51
N THR A 279 -3.38 -10.04 -23.23
CA THR A 279 -3.33 -8.68 -22.74
C THR A 279 -3.31 -8.65 -21.20
N ARG A 280 -2.85 -7.55 -20.63
CA ARG A 280 -2.84 -7.31 -19.19
C ARG A 280 -4.25 -7.46 -18.58
N GLU A 281 -5.30 -7.10 -19.31
CA GLU A 281 -6.70 -7.25 -18.88
C GLU A 281 -7.09 -8.72 -18.70
N MET A 282 -6.59 -9.62 -19.56
CA MET A 282 -6.81 -11.07 -19.39
C MET A 282 -6.18 -11.58 -18.09
N VAL A 283 -5.00 -11.08 -17.72
CA VAL A 283 -4.35 -11.45 -16.47
C VAL A 283 -5.15 -10.94 -15.26
N LEU A 284 -5.65 -9.71 -15.32
CA LEU A 284 -6.53 -9.15 -14.29
C LEU A 284 -7.83 -9.95 -14.16
N LEU A 285 -8.40 -10.43 -15.28
CA LEU A 285 -9.57 -11.31 -15.27
C LEU A 285 -9.26 -12.63 -14.57
N ILE A 286 -8.12 -13.26 -14.86
CA ILE A 286 -7.68 -14.50 -14.21
C ILE A 286 -7.52 -14.27 -12.70
N GLN A 287 -6.90 -13.17 -12.29
CA GLN A 287 -6.77 -12.79 -10.88
C GLN A 287 -8.14 -12.63 -10.21
N GLY A 288 -9.08 -11.97 -10.87
CA GLY A 288 -10.46 -11.82 -10.40
C GLY A 288 -11.16 -13.17 -10.21
N LEU A 289 -10.99 -14.11 -11.14
CA LEU A 289 -11.52 -15.47 -11.04
C LEU A 289 -10.89 -16.24 -9.87
N ILE A 290 -9.57 -16.12 -9.67
CA ILE A 290 -8.90 -16.77 -8.53
C ILE A 290 -9.46 -16.27 -7.21
N ILE A 291 -9.69 -14.95 -7.07
CA ILE A 291 -10.30 -14.35 -5.89
C ILE A 291 -11.72 -14.89 -5.66
N LEU A 292 -12.53 -14.89 -6.71
CA LEU A 292 -13.91 -15.37 -6.65
C LEU A 292 -13.97 -16.83 -6.20
N PHE A 293 -13.19 -17.70 -6.83
CA PHE A 293 -13.19 -19.12 -6.50
C PHE A 293 -12.57 -19.41 -5.13
N SER A 294 -11.51 -18.70 -4.73
CA SER A 294 -10.91 -18.87 -3.40
C SER A 294 -11.88 -18.45 -2.29
N GLY A 295 -12.64 -17.37 -2.50
CA GLY A 295 -13.68 -16.94 -1.58
C GLY A 295 -14.85 -17.92 -1.49
N ALA A 296 -15.31 -18.45 -2.62
CA ALA A 296 -16.38 -19.44 -2.68
C ALA A 296 -15.98 -20.77 -2.02
N LEU A 297 -14.76 -21.26 -2.29
CA LEU A 297 -14.24 -22.49 -1.68
C LEU A 297 -14.11 -22.38 -0.16
N ALA A 298 -13.68 -21.22 0.34
CA ALA A 298 -13.59 -20.99 1.79
C ALA A 298 -14.97 -21.13 2.47
N TYR A 299 -16.05 -20.72 1.81
CA TYR A 299 -17.40 -20.87 2.33
C TYR A 299 -17.90 -22.33 2.27
N ILE A 300 -17.60 -23.04 1.19
CA ILE A 300 -18.00 -24.46 1.01
C ILE A 300 -17.29 -25.37 2.03
N CYS A 301 -16.04 -25.10 2.37
CA CYS A 301 -15.28 -25.87 3.38
C CYS A 301 -15.72 -25.59 4.83
N LEU A 302 -16.58 -24.59 5.07
CA LEU A 302 -17.12 -24.25 6.40
C LEU A 302 -18.54 -24.84 6.61
N LEU A 303 -19.17 -25.38 5.56
CA LEU A 303 -20.40 -26.15 5.59
C LEU A 303 -20.11 -27.66 5.71
#